data_83120819dae98de2f2b15fbdcc53f7c3
#
_entry.id   83120819dae98de2f2b15fbdcc53f7c3
#
_cell.length_a   1.000
_cell.length_b   1.000
_cell.length_c   1.000
_cell.angle_alpha   90.00
_cell.angle_beta   90.00
_cell.angle_gamma   90.00
#
_symmetry.space_group_name_H-M   'P 1'
#
loop_
_entity.id
_entity.type
_entity.pdbx_description
1 polymer ?
#
loop_
_entity_poly.entity_id
_entity_poly.type
_entity_poly.pdbx_seq_one_letter_code
_entity_poly.pdbx_strand_id
1 'polypeptide(L)'
;GSEMCIRDRLRAQVGDDNRAIEDFDFVIKMEPDNMMAVFNRGLLRAQTGDYRGAIQDYTTVINQYPNFLAGYYQRSEARRKIGDKKGAEQDEFKVMKAQIDKQNGVTNKDVAQNKDKENDEEGGEKTRKKSDKNMNNYRKIVIADDSEAEQRYTSDYRGRVQDKNVNITLEPMFALTYYEKMSDVKRSVNFHKYIEDLNRTGILPKRLRITNMEAPLTEEQVKVHFALIDTHTSAIVEDDKNASKRFARAIDFYLVQDFSSAVSDLTQTILLDGDFFPAYFMRALIRCKQLEYQKAEQAVETDVVPGDNKRKEITAVDYEVVRKDLDKVINLAPDFVYAYYNRANVSAMLKDYRAAIIDYDKAIELNPDFADAYFNRGLTHIFLGNNKLGISDLSKAGELGIVSAYNVIKRFTDQSE
;
A
#
# COMPACT_ATOMS: atom_id res chain seq x y z
N GLY A 1 -11.28 9.68 4.38
CA GLY A 1 -11.62 9.58 2.94
C GLY A 1 -10.96 8.36 2.28
N SER A 2 -9.63 8.25 2.30
CA SER A 2 -8.90 7.17 1.61
C SER A 2 -9.17 5.77 2.18
N GLU A 3 -9.28 5.63 3.50
CA GLU A 3 -9.54 4.35 4.17
C GLU A 3 -10.95 3.83 3.89
N MET A 4 -11.94 4.72 3.84
CA MET A 4 -13.30 4.36 3.45
C MET A 4 -13.30 3.83 2.00
N CYS A 5 -12.57 4.47 1.10
CA CYS A 5 -12.42 4.00 -0.28
C CYS A 5 -11.76 2.60 -0.38
N ILE A 6 -10.81 2.27 0.52
CA ILE A 6 -10.18 0.94 0.54
C ILE A 6 -11.18 -0.12 1.00
N ARG A 7 -11.93 0.14 2.07
CA ARG A 7 -12.99 -0.75 2.56
C ARG A 7 -14.04 -1.03 1.49
N ASP A 8 -14.45 0.02 0.77
CA ASP A 8 -15.49 -0.07 -0.26
C ASP A 8 -15.00 -0.88 -1.47
N ARG A 9 -13.69 -0.74 -1.82
CA ARG A 9 -13.05 -1.59 -2.83
C ARG A 9 -13.03 -3.06 -2.42
N LEU A 10 -12.75 -3.38 -1.13
CA LEU A 10 -12.79 -4.75 -0.65
C LEU A 10 -14.20 -5.34 -0.66
N ARG A 11 -15.23 -4.55 -0.33
CA ARG A 11 -16.65 -4.97 -0.44
C ARG A 11 -17.02 -5.29 -1.87
N ALA A 12 -16.58 -4.47 -2.83
CA ALA A 12 -16.78 -4.75 -4.25
C ALA A 12 -16.11 -6.06 -4.69
N GLN A 13 -14.90 -6.35 -4.21
CA GLN A 13 -14.22 -7.61 -4.51
C GLN A 13 -14.96 -8.85 -4.00
N VAL A 14 -15.75 -8.74 -2.94
CA VAL A 14 -16.55 -9.86 -2.40
C VAL A 14 -17.96 -9.96 -2.98
N GLY A 15 -18.28 -9.13 -3.99
CA GLY A 15 -19.56 -9.17 -4.70
C GLY A 15 -20.72 -8.46 -4.00
N ASP A 16 -20.42 -7.55 -3.06
CA ASP A 16 -21.41 -6.67 -2.43
C ASP A 16 -21.40 -5.27 -3.10
N ASP A 17 -21.49 -5.30 -4.42
CA ASP A 17 -21.29 -4.11 -5.27
C ASP A 17 -22.32 -3.02 -4.97
N ASN A 18 -23.56 -3.37 -4.63
CA ASN A 18 -24.61 -2.39 -4.35
C ASN A 18 -24.30 -1.59 -3.07
N ARG A 19 -23.88 -2.25 -1.99
CA ARG A 19 -23.46 -1.57 -0.77
C ARG A 19 -22.19 -0.75 -0.95
N ALA A 20 -21.26 -1.25 -1.76
CA ALA A 20 -20.07 -0.49 -2.09
C ALA A 20 -20.39 0.80 -2.88
N ILE A 21 -21.37 0.76 -3.79
CA ILE A 21 -21.85 1.96 -4.50
C ILE A 21 -22.51 2.94 -3.52
N GLU A 22 -23.33 2.47 -2.59
CA GLU A 22 -23.96 3.30 -1.55
C GLU A 22 -22.90 3.97 -0.63
N ASP A 23 -21.86 3.23 -0.27
CA ASP A 23 -20.74 3.77 0.53
C ASP A 23 -20.00 4.88 -0.25
N PHE A 24 -19.73 4.70 -1.55
CA PHE A 24 -19.15 5.76 -2.38
C PHE A 24 -20.10 6.94 -2.57
N ASP A 25 -21.41 6.73 -2.69
CA ASP A 25 -22.41 7.81 -2.73
C ASP A 25 -22.36 8.65 -1.45
N PHE A 26 -22.19 7.99 -0.29
CA PHE A 26 -22.02 8.67 0.98
C PHE A 26 -20.72 9.49 1.03
N VAL A 27 -19.58 8.91 0.61
CA VAL A 27 -18.30 9.63 0.55
C VAL A 27 -18.39 10.85 -0.33
N ILE A 28 -18.96 10.72 -1.54
CA ILE A 28 -19.08 11.81 -2.51
C ILE A 28 -20.03 12.90 -1.97
N LYS A 29 -21.06 12.53 -1.21
CA LYS A 29 -21.94 13.51 -0.54
C LYS A 29 -21.22 14.32 0.53
N MET A 30 -20.31 13.70 1.28
CA MET A 30 -19.53 14.35 2.34
C MET A 30 -18.34 15.12 1.78
N GLU A 31 -17.71 14.61 0.73
CA GLU A 31 -16.54 15.15 0.06
C GLU A 31 -16.77 15.20 -1.47
N PRO A 32 -17.49 16.22 -1.98
CA PRO A 32 -17.84 16.30 -3.41
C PRO A 32 -16.61 16.35 -4.35
N ASP A 33 -15.48 16.83 -3.85
CA ASP A 33 -14.23 16.97 -4.59
C ASP A 33 -13.35 15.70 -4.54
N ASN A 34 -13.81 14.64 -3.87
CA ASN A 34 -13.10 13.35 -3.82
C ASN A 34 -13.28 12.58 -5.14
N MET A 35 -12.48 12.97 -6.16
CA MET A 35 -12.56 12.39 -7.50
C MET A 35 -12.15 10.91 -7.54
N MET A 36 -11.35 10.43 -6.57
CA MET A 36 -11.06 8.99 -6.47
C MET A 36 -12.31 8.20 -6.07
N ALA A 37 -13.13 8.72 -5.16
CA ALA A 37 -14.41 8.11 -4.83
C ALA A 37 -15.36 8.08 -6.05
N VAL A 38 -15.42 9.18 -6.82
CA VAL A 38 -16.21 9.24 -8.07
C VAL A 38 -15.70 8.24 -9.10
N PHE A 39 -14.38 8.15 -9.29
CA PHE A 39 -13.77 7.20 -10.22
C PHE A 39 -14.03 5.74 -9.83
N ASN A 40 -13.86 5.39 -8.55
CA ASN A 40 -14.10 4.04 -8.05
C ASN A 40 -15.59 3.65 -8.12
N ARG A 41 -16.51 4.59 -7.85
CA ARG A 41 -17.95 4.36 -8.08
C ARG A 41 -18.23 4.07 -9.56
N GLY A 42 -17.60 4.80 -10.48
CA GLY A 42 -17.66 4.56 -11.91
C GLY A 42 -17.21 3.15 -12.30
N LEU A 43 -16.09 2.66 -11.71
CA LEU A 43 -15.60 1.30 -11.94
C LEU A 43 -16.64 0.26 -11.49
N LEU A 44 -17.21 0.41 -10.30
CA LEU A 44 -18.25 -0.51 -9.81
C LEU A 44 -19.53 -0.46 -10.65
N ARG A 45 -19.98 0.73 -11.05
CA ARG A 45 -21.12 0.87 -11.94
C ARG A 45 -20.90 0.18 -13.28
N ALA A 46 -19.69 0.29 -13.84
CA ALA A 46 -19.34 -0.43 -15.07
C ALA A 46 -19.34 -1.95 -14.85
N GLN A 47 -18.83 -2.43 -13.71
CA GLN A 47 -18.81 -3.85 -13.36
C GLN A 47 -20.21 -4.42 -13.14
N THR A 48 -21.12 -3.66 -12.55
CA THR A 48 -22.53 -4.05 -12.31
C THR A 48 -23.42 -3.83 -13.54
N GLY A 49 -22.87 -3.32 -14.65
CA GLY A 49 -23.61 -3.10 -15.90
C GLY A 49 -24.27 -1.73 -16.03
N ASP A 50 -24.17 -0.85 -15.04
CA ASP A 50 -24.61 0.56 -15.15
C ASP A 50 -23.57 1.39 -15.92
N TYR A 51 -23.39 1.09 -17.19
CA TYR A 51 -22.43 1.78 -18.06
C TYR A 51 -22.75 3.27 -18.23
N ARG A 52 -24.02 3.67 -18.13
CA ARG A 52 -24.41 5.08 -18.26
C ARG A 52 -24.00 5.88 -17.03
N GLY A 53 -24.23 5.36 -15.83
CA GLY A 53 -23.75 5.94 -14.59
C GLY A 53 -22.23 6.00 -14.52
N ALA A 54 -21.56 4.93 -14.97
CA ALA A 54 -20.09 4.90 -15.07
C ALA A 54 -19.52 6.01 -15.99
N ILE A 55 -20.12 6.23 -17.17
CA ILE A 55 -19.73 7.28 -18.11
C ILE A 55 -19.87 8.67 -17.47
N GLN A 56 -20.93 8.90 -16.68
CA GLN A 56 -21.13 10.16 -15.96
C GLN A 56 -20.01 10.38 -14.94
N ASP A 57 -19.72 9.37 -14.14
CA ASP A 57 -18.66 9.43 -13.12
C ASP A 57 -17.29 9.70 -13.76
N TYR A 58 -16.92 8.94 -14.80
CA TYR A 58 -15.67 9.17 -15.52
C TYR A 58 -15.60 10.54 -16.17
N THR A 59 -16.73 11.06 -16.68
CA THR A 59 -16.78 12.39 -17.27
C THR A 59 -16.54 13.47 -16.22
N THR A 60 -17.10 13.31 -15.02
CA THR A 60 -16.85 14.22 -13.90
C THR A 60 -15.35 14.27 -13.55
N VAL A 61 -14.73 13.10 -13.44
CA VAL A 61 -13.27 12.99 -13.16
C VAL A 61 -12.43 13.63 -14.26
N ILE A 62 -12.72 13.34 -15.51
CA ILE A 62 -11.98 13.88 -16.67
C ILE A 62 -12.12 15.41 -16.79
N ASN A 63 -13.28 15.95 -16.48
CA ASN A 63 -13.50 17.40 -16.51
C ASN A 63 -12.65 18.13 -15.47
N GLN A 64 -12.46 17.50 -14.30
CA GLN A 64 -11.61 18.07 -13.25
C GLN A 64 -10.13 17.78 -13.49
N TYR A 65 -9.82 16.60 -14.02
CA TYR A 65 -8.45 16.16 -14.33
C TYR A 65 -8.30 15.76 -15.80
N PRO A 66 -8.14 16.72 -16.72
CA PRO A 66 -8.10 16.44 -18.17
C PRO A 66 -6.93 15.59 -18.64
N ASN A 67 -5.92 15.38 -17.79
CA ASN A 67 -4.75 14.54 -18.08
C ASN A 67 -4.84 13.15 -17.44
N PHE A 68 -5.93 12.82 -16.77
CA PHE A 68 -6.14 11.51 -16.16
C PHE A 68 -6.55 10.47 -17.21
N LEU A 69 -5.54 9.86 -17.86
CA LEU A 69 -5.72 8.95 -19.00
C LEU A 69 -6.54 7.71 -18.65
N ALA A 70 -6.43 7.19 -17.42
CA ALA A 70 -7.24 6.06 -16.97
C ALA A 70 -8.75 6.36 -17.04
N GLY A 71 -9.17 7.59 -16.75
CA GLY A 71 -10.56 8.01 -16.89
C GLY A 71 -11.07 7.92 -18.33
N TYR A 72 -10.26 8.35 -19.31
CA TYR A 72 -10.61 8.24 -20.75
C TYR A 72 -10.67 6.78 -21.18
N TYR A 73 -9.70 5.95 -20.75
CA TYR A 73 -9.69 4.54 -21.07
C TYR A 73 -10.94 3.84 -20.55
N GLN A 74 -11.28 3.99 -19.29
CA GLN A 74 -12.45 3.36 -18.67
C GLN A 74 -13.76 3.89 -19.29
N ARG A 75 -13.82 5.18 -19.64
CA ARG A 75 -14.99 5.76 -20.33
C ARG A 75 -15.14 5.21 -21.74
N SER A 76 -14.05 4.98 -22.46
CA SER A 76 -14.10 4.38 -23.81
C SER A 76 -14.70 2.98 -23.78
N GLU A 77 -14.27 2.15 -22.81
CA GLU A 77 -14.80 0.81 -22.61
C GLU A 77 -16.31 0.82 -22.29
N ALA A 78 -16.73 1.69 -21.34
CA ALA A 78 -18.14 1.84 -21.00
C ALA A 78 -18.99 2.34 -22.19
N ARG A 79 -18.45 3.26 -23.01
CA ARG A 79 -19.10 3.75 -24.25
C ARG A 79 -19.25 2.65 -25.27
N ARG A 80 -18.27 1.78 -25.46
CA ARG A 80 -18.36 0.61 -26.32
C ARG A 80 -19.51 -0.32 -25.91
N LYS A 81 -19.68 -0.55 -24.59
CA LYS A 81 -20.76 -1.40 -24.06
C LYS A 81 -22.15 -0.86 -24.34
N ILE A 82 -22.33 0.45 -24.42
CA ILE A 82 -23.63 1.08 -24.77
C ILE A 82 -23.78 1.37 -26.28
N GLY A 83 -22.77 1.03 -27.09
CA GLY A 83 -22.82 1.22 -28.56
C GLY A 83 -22.40 2.61 -29.05
N ASP A 84 -21.90 3.48 -28.19
CA ASP A 84 -21.31 4.81 -28.53
C ASP A 84 -19.89 4.64 -29.08
N LYS A 85 -19.77 4.10 -30.29
CA LYS A 85 -18.49 3.85 -30.94
C LYS A 85 -17.69 5.13 -31.18
N LYS A 86 -18.38 6.20 -31.61
CA LYS A 86 -17.71 7.48 -31.92
C LYS A 86 -17.12 8.14 -30.71
N GLY A 87 -17.85 8.13 -29.59
CA GLY A 87 -17.32 8.65 -28.31
C GLY A 87 -16.18 7.79 -27.75
N ALA A 88 -16.24 6.46 -27.92
CA ALA A 88 -15.16 5.57 -27.52
C ALA A 88 -13.87 5.83 -28.31
N GLU A 89 -13.94 5.96 -29.63
CA GLU A 89 -12.80 6.25 -30.49
C GLU A 89 -12.13 7.60 -30.15
N GLN A 90 -12.93 8.61 -29.78
CA GLN A 90 -12.39 9.91 -29.34
C GLN A 90 -11.57 9.79 -28.04
N ASP A 91 -12.07 9.05 -27.06
CA ASP A 91 -11.37 8.83 -25.81
C ASP A 91 -10.10 8.01 -26.02
N GLU A 92 -10.14 6.97 -26.82
CA GLU A 92 -8.97 6.14 -27.17
C GLU A 92 -7.90 6.95 -27.92
N PHE A 93 -8.33 7.80 -28.85
CA PHE A 93 -7.39 8.67 -29.55
C PHE A 93 -6.64 9.58 -28.59
N LYS A 94 -7.32 10.10 -27.55
CA LYS A 94 -6.68 10.94 -26.55
C LYS A 94 -5.66 10.17 -25.73
N VAL A 95 -5.97 8.93 -25.31
CA VAL A 95 -5.02 8.04 -24.60
C VAL A 95 -3.81 7.73 -25.48
N MET A 96 -4.05 7.33 -26.74
CA MET A 96 -3.00 7.00 -27.70
C MET A 96 -2.09 8.20 -27.98
N LYS A 97 -2.67 9.39 -28.18
CA LYS A 97 -1.90 10.63 -28.42
C LYS A 97 -0.98 10.92 -27.24
N ALA A 98 -1.48 10.85 -26.01
CA ALA A 98 -0.67 11.11 -24.83
C ALA A 98 0.47 10.10 -24.64
N GLN A 99 0.27 8.84 -25.02
CA GLN A 99 1.32 7.81 -24.99
C GLN A 99 2.41 8.10 -26.04
N ILE A 100 2.03 8.52 -27.24
CA ILE A 100 2.97 8.90 -28.31
C ILE A 100 3.76 10.13 -27.90
N ASP A 101 3.11 11.15 -27.36
CA ASP A 101 3.74 12.39 -26.90
C ASP A 101 4.77 12.08 -25.79
N LYS A 102 4.44 11.17 -24.87
CA LYS A 102 5.37 10.69 -23.82
C LYS A 102 6.57 9.93 -24.40
N GLN A 103 6.38 9.08 -25.41
CA GLN A 103 7.46 8.34 -26.07
C GLN A 103 8.39 9.26 -26.88
N ASN A 104 7.86 10.35 -27.43
CA ASN A 104 8.62 11.34 -28.20
C ASN A 104 9.29 12.40 -27.32
N GLY A 105 9.20 12.29 -25.98
CA GLY A 105 9.82 13.23 -25.04
C GLY A 105 9.15 14.61 -25.00
N VAL A 106 7.93 14.74 -25.55
CA VAL A 106 7.17 16.00 -25.54
C VAL A 106 6.63 16.23 -24.13
N THR A 107 7.11 17.27 -23.47
CA THR A 107 6.63 17.65 -22.14
C THR A 107 5.42 18.58 -22.24
N ASN A 108 4.60 18.66 -21.17
CA ASN A 108 3.43 19.54 -21.11
C ASN A 108 3.74 21.03 -21.35
N LYS A 109 5.01 21.43 -21.26
CA LYS A 109 5.46 22.81 -21.58
C LYS A 109 5.49 23.08 -23.09
N ASP A 110 5.77 22.04 -23.88
CA ASP A 110 5.87 22.16 -25.35
C ASP A 110 4.49 22.27 -26.00
N VAL A 111 3.45 21.70 -25.36
CA VAL A 111 2.06 21.74 -25.84
C VAL A 111 1.43 23.11 -25.60
N ALA A 112 1.84 23.85 -24.56
CA ALA A 112 1.31 25.19 -24.27
C ALA A 112 1.85 26.25 -25.25
N GLN A 113 3.05 26.06 -25.81
CA GLN A 113 3.65 27.01 -26.78
C GLN A 113 3.16 26.80 -28.22
N ASN A 114 2.56 25.65 -28.54
CA ASN A 114 2.05 25.39 -29.89
C ASN A 114 0.58 25.83 -30.12
N LYS A 115 -0.13 26.26 -29.07
CA LYS A 115 -1.51 26.78 -29.24
C LYS A 115 -1.61 28.14 -29.90
N ASP A 116 -0.51 28.92 -29.96
CA ASP A 116 -0.50 30.27 -30.55
C ASP A 116 -0.01 30.30 -32.01
N LYS A 117 0.18 29.14 -32.66
CA LYS A 117 0.66 29.04 -34.04
C LYS A 117 -0.25 28.32 -35.04
N GLU A 118 -1.46 27.95 -34.65
CA GLU A 118 -2.43 27.33 -35.57
C GLU A 118 -3.48 28.35 -36.10
N ASN A 119 -3.02 29.52 -36.56
CA ASN A 119 -3.73 30.28 -37.58
C ASN A 119 -2.68 30.68 -38.60
N ASP A 120 -2.61 29.94 -39.65
CA ASP A 120 -2.29 30.28 -41.02
C ASP A 120 -1.52 29.12 -41.72
N GLU A 121 -2.07 28.81 -42.89
CA GLU A 121 -1.48 28.19 -44.07
C GLU A 121 -1.80 26.73 -44.38
N GLU A 122 -2.54 26.67 -45.49
CA GLU A 122 -2.66 25.57 -46.43
C GLU A 122 -1.33 24.90 -46.76
N GLY A 123 -1.17 23.62 -46.48
CA GLY A 123 0.04 22.89 -46.87
C GLY A 123 0.11 21.44 -46.41
N GLY A 124 -1.03 20.74 -46.12
CA GLY A 124 -1.08 19.49 -45.38
C GLY A 124 -1.20 18.16 -46.15
N GLU A 125 -1.11 18.12 -47.49
CA GLU A 125 -1.39 16.88 -48.22
C GLU A 125 -0.18 15.95 -48.42
N LYS A 126 1.04 16.40 -48.24
CA LYS A 126 2.28 15.60 -48.44
C LYS A 126 2.80 14.88 -47.20
N THR A 127 2.40 15.33 -46.01
CA THR A 127 2.85 14.71 -44.74
C THR A 127 1.93 13.54 -44.30
N ARG A 128 0.67 13.53 -44.69
CA ARG A 128 -0.29 12.46 -44.39
C ARG A 128 0.08 11.11 -45.00
N LYS A 129 0.62 11.10 -46.22
CA LYS A 129 1.00 9.83 -46.91
C LYS A 129 2.18 9.07 -46.34
N LYS A 130 2.99 9.69 -45.44
CA LYS A 130 4.09 9.03 -44.77
C LYS A 130 3.71 8.42 -43.42
N SER A 131 2.67 8.97 -42.74
CA SER A 131 2.19 8.42 -41.47
C SER A 131 1.33 7.17 -41.67
N ASP A 132 0.56 7.11 -42.79
CA ASP A 132 -0.34 5.98 -43.06
C ASP A 132 0.36 4.67 -43.42
N LYS A 133 1.63 4.73 -43.83
CA LYS A 133 2.43 3.51 -44.09
C LYS A 133 2.92 2.82 -42.81
N ASN A 134 2.83 3.45 -41.67
CA ASN A 134 3.26 2.87 -40.39
C ASN A 134 2.11 2.30 -39.51
N MET A 135 0.87 2.31 -39.99
CA MET A 135 -0.27 1.78 -39.21
C MET A 135 -0.18 0.26 -38.93
N ASN A 136 0.59 -0.50 -39.72
CA ASN A 136 0.82 -1.91 -39.43
C ASN A 136 1.77 -2.16 -38.24
N ASN A 137 2.55 -1.16 -37.79
CA ASN A 137 3.37 -1.28 -36.60
C ASN A 137 2.58 -1.00 -35.30
N TYR A 138 1.42 -0.33 -35.39
CA TYR A 138 0.59 -0.03 -34.21
C TYR A 138 -0.25 -1.23 -33.72
N ARG A 139 -0.43 -2.25 -34.56
CA ARG A 139 -1.08 -3.52 -34.15
C ARG A 139 -0.21 -4.40 -33.24
N LYS A 140 1.05 -4.01 -33.00
CA LYS A 140 1.99 -4.71 -32.09
C LYS A 140 2.18 -4.04 -30.73
N ILE A 141 1.47 -2.95 -30.43
CA ILE A 141 1.38 -2.46 -29.07
C ILE A 141 0.32 -3.33 -28.38
N VAL A 142 0.73 -4.52 -28.02
CA VAL A 142 0.01 -5.37 -27.08
C VAL A 142 0.03 -4.61 -25.75
N ILE A 143 -1.15 -4.22 -25.29
CA ILE A 143 -1.35 -3.89 -23.88
C ILE A 143 -0.93 -5.17 -23.17
N ALA A 144 0.19 -5.15 -22.44
CA ALA A 144 0.63 -6.29 -21.67
C ALA A 144 -0.53 -6.67 -20.75
N ASP A 145 -1.12 -7.80 -21.00
CA ASP A 145 -2.08 -8.42 -20.11
C ASP A 145 -1.27 -8.82 -18.87
N ASP A 146 -1.71 -8.39 -17.68
CA ASP A 146 -1.06 -8.72 -16.41
C ASP A 146 -0.92 -10.23 -16.15
N SER A 147 -1.55 -11.07 -16.98
CA SER A 147 -1.43 -12.53 -16.94
C SER A 147 -0.10 -13.09 -17.48
N GLU A 148 0.72 -12.29 -18.20
CA GLU A 148 2.02 -12.73 -18.71
C GLU A 148 3.20 -12.40 -17.78
N ALA A 149 2.98 -11.70 -16.67
CA ALA A 149 4.03 -11.40 -15.68
C ALA A 149 4.49 -12.64 -14.88
N GLU A 150 3.86 -13.79 -15.03
CA GLU A 150 4.25 -15.05 -14.39
C GLU A 150 5.08 -16.00 -15.26
N GLN A 151 5.59 -15.59 -16.39
CA GLN A 151 6.62 -16.39 -17.06
C GLN A 151 7.90 -16.33 -16.24
N ARG A 152 8.03 -17.30 -15.35
CA ARG A 152 9.30 -17.64 -14.68
C ARG A 152 10.33 -17.89 -15.77
N TYR A 153 11.18 -16.91 -16.01
CA TYR A 153 12.43 -17.13 -16.71
C TYR A 153 13.28 -18.06 -15.85
N THR A 154 13.20 -19.34 -16.12
CA THR A 154 14.24 -20.29 -15.73
C THR A 154 15.43 -20.02 -16.63
N SER A 155 16.21 -19.00 -16.27
CA SER A 155 17.47 -18.71 -16.93
C SER A 155 18.46 -19.82 -16.61
N ASP A 156 18.93 -20.54 -17.64
CA ASP A 156 20.06 -21.47 -17.56
C ASP A 156 21.41 -20.78 -17.24
N TYR A 157 21.38 -19.47 -17.07
CA TYR A 157 22.52 -18.64 -16.64
C TYR A 157 22.48 -18.37 -15.13
N ARG A 158 22.59 -19.41 -14.32
CA ARG A 158 22.97 -19.27 -12.92
C ARG A 158 24.35 -18.62 -12.85
N GLY A 159 24.39 -17.29 -12.66
CA GLY A 159 25.65 -16.62 -12.29
C GLY A 159 25.89 -15.22 -12.81
N ARG A 160 25.12 -14.64 -13.72
CA ARG A 160 25.45 -13.35 -14.34
C ARG A 160 24.31 -12.38 -14.58
N VAL A 161 23.17 -12.50 -13.95
CA VAL A 161 22.19 -11.41 -13.95
C VAL A 161 22.43 -10.61 -12.68
N GLN A 162 23.19 -9.53 -12.81
CA GLN A 162 23.18 -8.47 -11.82
C GLN A 162 21.79 -7.85 -11.86
N ASP A 163 20.94 -8.19 -10.91
CA ASP A 163 19.69 -7.48 -10.68
C ASP A 163 20.06 -6.10 -10.11
N LYS A 164 20.27 -5.12 -11.01
CA LYS A 164 20.63 -3.74 -10.65
C LYS A 164 19.48 -3.02 -9.93
N ASN A 165 18.31 -3.62 -9.89
CA ASN A 165 17.09 -3.05 -9.34
C ASN A 165 16.66 -3.67 -8.00
N VAL A 166 17.58 -4.19 -7.21
CA VAL A 166 17.24 -4.59 -5.83
C VAL A 166 16.84 -3.35 -5.05
N ASN A 167 15.54 -3.19 -4.80
CA ASN A 167 15.04 -2.19 -3.88
C ASN A 167 15.52 -2.56 -2.47
N ILE A 168 16.43 -1.74 -1.94
CA ILE A 168 16.96 -1.91 -0.58
C ILE A 168 15.97 -1.24 0.36
N THR A 169 15.04 -2.04 0.88
CA THR A 169 14.03 -1.61 1.84
C THR A 169 14.22 -2.34 3.16
N LEU A 170 13.85 -1.71 4.25
CA LEU A 170 13.80 -2.37 5.56
C LEU A 170 12.79 -3.52 5.52
N GLU A 171 13.08 -4.61 6.25
CA GLU A 171 12.07 -5.62 6.54
C GLU A 171 10.90 -4.96 7.30
N PRO A 172 9.65 -5.37 7.03
CA PRO A 172 8.46 -4.69 7.55
C PRO A 172 8.35 -4.73 9.08
N MET A 173 7.52 -3.84 9.63
CA MET A 173 7.13 -3.86 11.04
C MET A 173 6.32 -5.10 11.37
N PHE A 174 6.46 -5.63 12.59
CA PHE A 174 5.66 -6.73 13.09
C PHE A 174 4.24 -6.29 13.43
N ALA A 175 3.30 -7.17 13.12
CA ALA A 175 1.88 -7.04 13.42
C ALA A 175 1.38 -8.21 14.28
N LEU A 176 0.24 -8.00 14.91
CA LEU A 176 -0.58 -9.07 15.46
C LEU A 176 -1.72 -9.35 14.48
N THR A 177 -1.72 -10.53 13.87
CA THR A 177 -2.67 -10.90 12.81
C THR A 177 -3.03 -12.38 12.87
N TYR A 178 -4.09 -12.78 12.18
CA TYR A 178 -4.50 -14.18 12.08
C TYR A 178 -3.85 -14.91 10.92
N TYR A 179 -3.28 -14.20 9.94
CA TYR A 179 -2.80 -14.78 8.70
C TYR A 179 -1.35 -14.37 8.42
N GLU A 180 -0.56 -15.37 8.06
CA GLU A 180 0.85 -15.24 7.79
C GLU A 180 1.18 -15.93 6.46
N LYS A 181 2.02 -15.32 5.65
CA LYS A 181 2.55 -15.95 4.43
C LYS A 181 3.41 -17.15 4.81
N MET A 182 3.25 -18.22 4.09
CA MET A 182 4.17 -19.36 4.22
C MET A 182 5.52 -18.96 3.62
N SER A 183 6.59 -19.26 4.34
CA SER A 183 7.96 -19.09 3.87
C SER A 183 8.55 -20.45 3.51
N ASP A 184 9.25 -20.52 2.37
CA ASP A 184 10.00 -21.72 1.99
C ASP A 184 11.24 -21.94 2.86
N VAL A 185 11.69 -20.89 3.55
CA VAL A 185 12.83 -20.92 4.46
C VAL A 185 12.32 -20.99 5.89
N LYS A 186 12.79 -21.98 6.64
CA LYS A 186 12.45 -22.13 8.04
C LYS A 186 13.11 -21.01 8.85
N ARG A 187 12.29 -20.10 9.40
CA ARG A 187 12.70 -19.08 10.38
C ARG A 187 12.28 -19.51 11.78
N SER A 188 12.87 -18.91 12.80
CA SER A 188 12.42 -19.07 14.19
C SER A 188 10.98 -18.60 14.34
N VAL A 189 10.22 -19.34 15.16
CA VAL A 189 8.81 -19.01 15.42
C VAL A 189 8.75 -17.77 16.32
N ASN A 190 8.05 -16.76 15.90
CA ASN A 190 7.78 -15.59 16.71
C ASN A 190 6.83 -15.95 17.86
N PHE A 191 7.23 -15.65 19.08
CA PHE A 191 6.51 -16.05 20.30
C PHE A 191 6.60 -14.95 21.37
N HIS A 192 5.51 -14.79 22.11
CA HIS A 192 5.47 -14.08 23.38
C HIS A 192 4.41 -14.67 24.28
N LYS A 193 4.75 -14.89 25.54
CA LYS A 193 3.88 -15.58 26.49
C LYS A 193 2.51 -14.92 26.63
N TYR A 194 2.46 -13.60 26.78
CA TYR A 194 1.20 -12.86 26.93
C TYR A 194 0.27 -13.04 25.72
N ILE A 195 0.81 -13.04 24.51
CA ILE A 195 0.00 -13.25 23.29
C ILE A 195 -0.54 -14.67 23.24
N GLU A 196 0.24 -15.64 23.69
CA GLU A 196 -0.21 -17.03 23.77
C GLU A 196 -1.28 -17.20 24.86
N ASP A 197 -1.12 -16.55 26.00
CA ASP A 197 -2.13 -16.55 27.06
C ASP A 197 -3.44 -15.88 26.59
N LEU A 198 -3.35 -14.79 25.84
CA LEU A 198 -4.49 -14.15 25.19
C LEU A 198 -5.19 -15.09 24.19
N ASN A 199 -4.43 -15.84 23.40
CA ASN A 199 -4.97 -16.86 22.48
C ASN A 199 -5.76 -17.95 23.20
N ARG A 200 -5.35 -18.32 24.42
CA ARG A 200 -6.02 -19.34 25.25
C ARG A 200 -7.33 -18.89 25.86
N THR A 201 -7.61 -17.59 25.90
CA THR A 201 -8.88 -17.07 26.46
C THR A 201 -10.09 -17.43 25.62
N GLY A 202 -9.90 -17.79 24.34
CA GLY A 202 -10.99 -18.08 23.40
C GLY A 202 -11.83 -16.87 22.97
N ILE A 203 -11.43 -15.65 23.33
CA ILE A 203 -12.12 -14.42 22.94
C ILE A 203 -11.87 -14.11 21.45
N LEU A 204 -10.67 -14.45 20.96
CA LEU A 204 -10.30 -14.23 19.57
C LEU A 204 -10.85 -15.36 18.68
N PRO A 205 -11.38 -15.04 17.48
CA PRO A 205 -11.98 -16.04 16.59
C PRO A 205 -10.94 -17.01 16.02
N LYS A 206 -9.67 -16.60 15.98
CA LYS A 206 -8.53 -17.38 15.51
C LYS A 206 -7.30 -17.08 16.36
N ARG A 207 -6.30 -17.96 16.27
CA ARG A 207 -5.01 -17.73 16.93
C ARG A 207 -4.32 -16.49 16.36
N LEU A 208 -4.02 -15.53 17.22
CA LEU A 208 -3.24 -14.35 16.91
C LEU A 208 -1.76 -14.72 16.78
N ARG A 209 -1.14 -14.30 15.70
CA ARG A 209 0.28 -14.52 15.39
C ARG A 209 1.04 -13.21 15.45
N ILE A 210 2.30 -13.28 15.78
CA ILE A 210 3.24 -12.15 15.71
C ILE A 210 4.03 -12.34 14.42
N THR A 211 3.86 -11.48 13.43
CA THR A 211 4.54 -11.64 12.14
C THR A 211 4.73 -10.30 11.43
N ASN A 212 5.78 -10.20 10.62
CA ASN A 212 5.96 -9.15 9.62
C ASN A 212 5.68 -9.65 8.18
N MET A 213 5.24 -10.90 8.07
CA MET A 213 4.88 -11.56 6.81
C MET A 213 3.37 -11.74 6.71
N GLU A 214 2.62 -10.65 6.70
CA GLU A 214 1.16 -10.70 6.63
C GLU A 214 0.70 -11.30 5.29
N ALA A 215 -0.23 -12.24 5.35
CA ALA A 215 -0.86 -12.79 4.15
C ALA A 215 -2.04 -11.90 3.73
N PRO A 216 -2.20 -11.60 2.43
CA PRO A 216 -3.42 -10.99 1.94
C PRO A 216 -4.62 -11.90 2.20
N LEU A 217 -5.78 -11.30 2.49
CA LEU A 217 -7.01 -12.06 2.66
C LEU A 217 -7.53 -12.54 1.31
N THR A 218 -8.09 -13.75 1.30
CA THR A 218 -8.94 -14.21 0.21
C THR A 218 -10.32 -13.54 0.30
N GLU A 219 -11.08 -13.53 -0.80
CA GLU A 219 -12.45 -12.96 -0.82
C GLU A 219 -13.35 -13.60 0.24
N GLU A 220 -13.24 -14.91 0.45
CA GLU A 220 -14.00 -15.62 1.48
C GLU A 220 -13.60 -15.17 2.89
N GLN A 221 -12.31 -14.97 3.14
CA GLN A 221 -11.83 -14.47 4.42
C GLN A 221 -12.30 -13.05 4.69
N VAL A 222 -12.34 -12.19 3.68
CA VAL A 222 -12.89 -10.83 3.82
C VAL A 222 -14.36 -10.88 4.24
N LYS A 223 -15.19 -11.73 3.62
CA LYS A 223 -16.59 -11.93 4.03
C LYS A 223 -16.72 -12.39 5.48
N VAL A 224 -15.87 -13.33 5.90
CA VAL A 224 -15.85 -13.82 7.27
C VAL A 224 -15.53 -12.70 8.26
N HIS A 225 -14.54 -11.85 7.97
CA HIS A 225 -14.17 -10.74 8.86
C HIS A 225 -15.25 -9.66 8.94
N PHE A 226 -15.97 -9.36 7.87
CA PHE A 226 -17.14 -8.48 7.96
C PHE A 226 -18.24 -9.07 8.86
N ALA A 227 -18.54 -10.36 8.75
CA ALA A 227 -19.50 -11.03 9.63
C ALA A 227 -19.03 -11.05 11.10
N LEU A 228 -17.72 -11.22 11.35
CA LEU A 228 -17.14 -11.13 12.69
C LEU A 228 -17.23 -9.71 13.28
N ILE A 229 -17.03 -8.66 12.48
CA ILE A 229 -17.23 -7.28 12.90
C ILE A 229 -18.67 -7.06 13.38
N ASP A 230 -19.67 -7.56 12.65
CA ASP A 230 -21.07 -7.47 13.06
C ASP A 230 -21.34 -8.25 14.35
N THR A 231 -20.77 -9.45 14.47
CA THR A 231 -20.88 -10.29 15.68
C THR A 231 -20.26 -9.60 16.89
N HIS A 232 -19.04 -9.08 16.77
CA HIS A 232 -18.35 -8.35 17.84
C HIS A 232 -19.08 -7.05 18.19
N THR A 233 -19.68 -6.38 17.19
CA THR A 233 -20.48 -5.18 17.42
C THR A 233 -21.68 -5.49 18.32
N SER A 234 -22.40 -6.56 18.04
CA SER A 234 -23.53 -7.01 18.90
C SER A 234 -23.05 -7.39 20.30
N ALA A 235 -21.94 -8.12 20.40
CA ALA A 235 -21.38 -8.51 21.70
C ALA A 235 -20.85 -7.32 22.53
N ILE A 236 -20.38 -6.25 21.89
CA ILE A 236 -19.96 -5.01 22.57
C ILE A 236 -21.17 -4.22 23.06
N VAL A 237 -22.29 -4.26 22.35
CA VAL A 237 -23.55 -3.62 22.83
C VAL A 237 -24.04 -4.29 24.12
N GLU A 238 -23.89 -5.61 24.25
CA GLU A 238 -24.26 -6.35 25.46
C GLU A 238 -23.29 -6.12 26.63
N ASP A 239 -22.00 -5.95 26.35
CA ASP A 239 -20.94 -5.73 27.33
C ASP A 239 -19.94 -4.68 26.82
N ASP A 240 -20.28 -3.42 27.04
CA ASP A 240 -19.54 -2.26 26.54
C ASP A 240 -18.20 -2.01 27.26
N LYS A 241 -17.97 -2.66 28.40
CA LYS A 241 -16.74 -2.55 29.20
C LYS A 241 -15.68 -3.61 28.88
N ASN A 242 -15.96 -4.51 27.95
CA ASN A 242 -15.04 -5.59 27.63
C ASN A 242 -13.96 -5.12 26.64
N ALA A 243 -12.77 -4.84 27.16
CA ALA A 243 -11.61 -4.41 26.37
C ALA A 243 -11.22 -5.43 25.30
N SER A 244 -11.24 -6.73 25.65
CA SER A 244 -10.79 -7.81 24.74
C SER A 244 -11.74 -8.00 23.54
N LYS A 245 -13.06 -7.80 23.72
CA LYS A 245 -14.02 -7.83 22.60
C LYS A 245 -13.78 -6.70 21.61
N ARG A 246 -13.47 -5.49 22.13
CA ARG A 246 -13.12 -4.33 21.28
C ARG A 246 -11.81 -4.56 20.54
N PHE A 247 -10.81 -5.13 21.24
CA PHE A 247 -9.56 -5.50 20.60
C PHE A 247 -9.76 -6.54 19.48
N ALA A 248 -10.59 -7.56 19.70
CA ALA A 248 -10.91 -8.56 18.66
C ALA A 248 -11.53 -7.89 17.43
N ARG A 249 -12.52 -6.98 17.61
CA ARG A 249 -13.11 -6.25 16.49
C ARG A 249 -12.10 -5.32 15.81
N ALA A 250 -11.18 -4.72 16.55
CA ALA A 250 -10.12 -3.90 15.98
C ALA A 250 -9.19 -4.69 15.07
N ILE A 251 -8.87 -5.94 15.40
CA ILE A 251 -8.09 -6.84 14.53
C ILE A 251 -8.88 -7.15 13.25
N ASP A 252 -10.19 -7.41 13.34
CA ASP A 252 -11.01 -7.63 12.16
C ASP A 252 -11.09 -6.39 11.26
N PHE A 253 -11.26 -5.19 11.83
CA PHE A 253 -11.19 -3.92 11.09
C PHE A 253 -9.81 -3.71 10.43
N TYR A 254 -8.73 -4.02 11.14
CA TYR A 254 -7.38 -3.95 10.58
C TYR A 254 -7.22 -4.87 9.36
N LEU A 255 -7.72 -6.11 9.44
CA LEU A 255 -7.64 -7.09 8.37
C LEU A 255 -8.41 -6.68 7.12
N VAL A 256 -9.57 -6.04 7.29
CA VAL A 256 -10.34 -5.46 6.17
C VAL A 256 -9.89 -4.05 5.80
N GLN A 257 -8.75 -3.59 6.33
CA GLN A 257 -8.12 -2.30 6.06
C GLN A 257 -8.98 -1.07 6.43
N ASP A 258 -9.95 -1.22 7.32
CA ASP A 258 -10.66 -0.09 7.95
C ASP A 258 -9.84 0.41 9.15
N PHE A 259 -8.75 1.13 8.84
CA PHE A 259 -7.78 1.57 9.84
C PHE A 259 -8.37 2.59 10.82
N SER A 260 -9.29 3.43 10.40
CA SER A 260 -9.93 4.42 11.27
C SER A 260 -10.77 3.74 12.36
N SER A 261 -11.61 2.78 11.98
CA SER A 261 -12.40 2.00 12.93
C SER A 261 -11.52 1.16 13.85
N ALA A 262 -10.44 0.56 13.31
CA ALA A 262 -9.46 -0.18 14.10
C ALA A 262 -8.79 0.70 15.16
N VAL A 263 -8.30 1.90 14.80
CA VAL A 263 -7.68 2.85 15.75
C VAL A 263 -8.68 3.33 16.79
N SER A 264 -9.95 3.55 16.42
CA SER A 264 -11.01 3.93 17.35
C SER A 264 -11.23 2.83 18.40
N ASP A 265 -11.39 1.57 17.98
CA ASP A 265 -11.59 0.44 18.90
C ASP A 265 -10.36 0.19 19.79
N LEU A 266 -9.15 0.29 19.24
CA LEU A 266 -7.91 0.17 20.02
C LEU A 266 -7.80 1.29 21.06
N THR A 267 -8.25 2.51 20.73
CA THR A 267 -8.27 3.62 21.66
C THR A 267 -9.28 3.37 22.80
N GLN A 268 -10.46 2.85 22.49
CA GLN A 268 -11.44 2.46 23.50
C GLN A 268 -10.94 1.28 24.35
N THR A 269 -10.25 0.30 23.74
CA THR A 269 -9.60 -0.81 24.46
C THR A 269 -8.63 -0.27 25.51
N ILE A 270 -7.77 0.68 25.13
CA ILE A 270 -6.78 1.32 26.02
C ILE A 270 -7.45 2.13 27.15
N LEU A 271 -8.58 2.79 26.87
CA LEU A 271 -9.33 3.52 27.90
C LEU A 271 -9.97 2.58 28.93
N LEU A 272 -10.38 1.39 28.51
CA LEU A 272 -10.96 0.36 29.38
C LEU A 272 -9.91 -0.41 30.16
N ASP A 273 -8.78 -0.71 29.52
CA ASP A 273 -7.65 -1.42 30.10
C ASP A 273 -6.33 -0.76 29.65
N GLY A 274 -5.80 0.13 30.50
CA GLY A 274 -4.58 0.89 30.23
C GLY A 274 -3.29 0.06 30.22
N ASP A 275 -3.35 -1.20 30.66
CA ASP A 275 -2.21 -2.12 30.70
C ASP A 275 -2.24 -3.14 29.56
N PHE A 276 -3.27 -3.08 28.70
CA PHE A 276 -3.42 -3.98 27.57
C PHE A 276 -2.45 -3.58 26.43
N PHE A 277 -1.16 -3.92 26.57
CA PHE A 277 -0.11 -3.52 25.63
C PHE A 277 -0.35 -3.92 24.16
N PRO A 278 -1.03 -5.02 23.80
CA PRO A 278 -1.28 -5.35 22.39
C PRO A 278 -2.09 -4.28 21.65
N ALA A 279 -2.96 -3.55 22.37
CA ALA A 279 -3.72 -2.46 21.77
C ALA A 279 -2.83 -1.26 21.38
N TYR A 280 -1.89 -0.89 22.23
CA TYR A 280 -0.89 0.15 21.90
C TYR A 280 -0.01 -0.28 20.73
N PHE A 281 0.45 -1.54 20.74
CA PHE A 281 1.29 -2.10 19.69
C PHE A 281 0.60 -2.04 18.33
N MET A 282 -0.64 -2.53 18.23
CA MET A 282 -1.41 -2.50 16.99
C MET A 282 -1.79 -1.08 16.59
N ARG A 283 -2.12 -0.20 17.55
CA ARG A 283 -2.45 1.20 17.24
C ARG A 283 -1.26 1.93 16.65
N ALA A 284 -0.06 1.71 17.18
CA ALA A 284 1.18 2.25 16.63
C ALA A 284 1.41 1.79 15.18
N LEU A 285 1.30 0.49 14.92
CA LEU A 285 1.44 -0.08 13.58
C LEU A 285 0.44 0.52 12.59
N ILE A 286 -0.85 0.55 12.96
CA ILE A 286 -1.92 1.01 12.08
C ILE A 286 -1.74 2.51 11.77
N ARG A 287 -1.40 3.33 12.77
CA ARG A 287 -1.10 4.75 12.55
C ARG A 287 0.10 4.96 11.63
N CYS A 288 1.14 4.13 11.78
CA CYS A 288 2.28 4.17 10.86
C CYS A 288 1.85 3.86 9.43
N LYS A 289 1.03 2.81 9.22
CA LYS A 289 0.47 2.48 7.91
C LYS A 289 -0.39 3.62 7.34
N GLN A 290 -1.23 4.26 8.16
CA GLN A 290 -2.02 5.43 7.74
C GLN A 290 -1.13 6.57 7.22
N LEU A 291 -0.05 6.89 7.94
CA LEU A 291 0.91 7.92 7.53
C LEU A 291 1.61 7.55 6.22
N GLU A 292 2.00 6.29 6.03
CA GLU A 292 2.62 5.82 4.78
C GLU A 292 1.65 5.89 3.59
N TYR A 293 0.38 5.52 3.78
CA TYR A 293 -0.64 5.67 2.74
C TYR A 293 -0.84 7.14 2.36
N GLN A 294 -0.94 8.03 3.34
CA GLN A 294 -1.08 9.47 3.09
C GLN A 294 0.12 10.04 2.34
N LYS A 295 1.34 9.60 2.66
CA LYS A 295 2.56 9.97 1.90
C LYS A 295 2.50 9.50 0.46
N ALA A 296 2.10 8.25 0.25
CA ALA A 296 2.00 7.67 -1.08
C ALA A 296 0.94 8.41 -1.94
N GLU A 297 -0.20 8.78 -1.36
CA GLU A 297 -1.22 9.59 -2.03
C GLU A 297 -0.69 10.99 -2.39
N GLN A 298 0.01 11.65 -1.46
CA GLN A 298 0.62 12.96 -1.72
C GLN A 298 1.67 12.90 -2.84
N ALA A 299 2.47 11.84 -2.90
CA ALA A 299 3.47 11.66 -3.95
C ALA A 299 2.84 11.48 -5.34
N VAL A 300 1.73 10.74 -5.44
CA VAL A 300 1.01 10.55 -6.72
C VAL A 300 0.34 11.84 -7.18
N GLU A 301 -0.22 12.64 -6.26
CA GLU A 301 -0.91 13.90 -6.61
C GLU A 301 0.07 15.00 -7.05
N THR A 302 1.28 15.07 -6.50
CA THR A 302 2.30 16.05 -6.93
C THR A 302 2.78 15.82 -8.36
N ASP A 303 2.73 14.59 -8.86
CA ASP A 303 3.05 14.27 -10.25
C ASP A 303 1.92 14.61 -11.23
N VAL A 304 0.69 14.84 -10.73
CA VAL A 304 -0.52 14.99 -11.56
C VAL A 304 -1.04 16.44 -11.58
N VAL A 305 -0.85 17.24 -10.52
CA VAL A 305 -1.41 18.59 -10.42
C VAL A 305 -0.42 19.56 -9.74
N PRO A 306 0.23 20.48 -10.47
CA PRO A 306 0.87 21.64 -9.86
C PRO A 306 -0.21 22.70 -9.54
N GLY A 307 -0.74 22.70 -8.34
CA GLY A 307 -1.76 23.69 -7.95
C GLY A 307 -2.19 23.56 -6.50
N ASP A 308 -1.67 24.44 -5.70
CA ASP A 308 -2.20 25.19 -4.53
C ASP A 308 -3.17 24.50 -3.54
N ASN A 309 -3.07 23.21 -3.31
CA ASN A 309 -3.67 22.60 -2.13
C ASN A 309 -2.57 22.40 -1.08
N LYS A 310 -2.50 23.31 -0.11
CA LYS A 310 -1.70 23.19 1.11
C LYS A 310 -2.22 22.02 1.98
N ARG A 311 -2.09 20.78 1.48
CA ARG A 311 -2.22 19.62 2.36
C ARG A 311 -1.02 19.64 3.30
N LYS A 312 -1.28 19.40 4.58
CA LYS A 312 -0.25 19.36 5.60
C LYS A 312 0.75 18.26 5.23
N GLU A 313 2.00 18.65 4.95
CA GLU A 313 3.09 17.69 4.74
C GLU A 313 3.27 16.83 5.98
N ILE A 314 3.40 15.51 5.80
CA ILE A 314 3.61 14.58 6.89
C ILE A 314 5.05 14.73 7.37
N THR A 315 5.20 15.12 8.61
CA THR A 315 6.47 15.44 9.25
C THR A 315 6.83 14.40 10.32
N ALA A 316 8.06 14.49 10.86
CA ALA A 316 8.49 13.67 11.99
C ALA A 316 7.56 13.78 13.21
N VAL A 317 6.91 14.93 13.41
CA VAL A 317 5.96 15.16 14.50
C VAL A 317 4.74 14.24 14.42
N ASP A 318 4.30 13.90 13.21
CA ASP A 318 3.15 13.01 13.02
C ASP A 318 3.46 11.57 13.47
N TYR A 319 4.75 11.16 13.47
CA TYR A 319 5.20 9.87 13.98
C TYR A 319 5.42 9.84 15.50
N GLU A 320 5.42 10.97 16.19
CA GLU A 320 5.57 11.00 17.66
C GLU A 320 4.44 10.24 18.37
N VAL A 321 3.25 10.23 17.83
CA VAL A 321 2.12 9.45 18.38
C VAL A 321 2.38 7.95 18.26
N VAL A 322 3.01 7.52 17.15
CA VAL A 322 3.42 6.12 16.92
C VAL A 322 4.50 5.73 17.94
N ARG A 323 5.51 6.57 18.11
CA ARG A 323 6.61 6.32 19.07
C ARG A 323 6.10 6.24 20.51
N LYS A 324 5.21 7.16 20.93
CA LYS A 324 4.61 7.15 22.27
C LYS A 324 3.84 5.86 22.56
N ASP A 325 3.09 5.33 21.58
CA ASP A 325 2.42 4.05 21.74
C ASP A 325 3.43 2.91 21.91
N LEU A 326 4.53 2.89 21.12
CA LEU A 326 5.59 1.88 21.26
C LEU A 326 6.39 2.02 22.58
N ASP A 327 6.65 3.25 23.03
CA ASP A 327 7.24 3.52 24.34
C ASP A 327 6.36 2.95 25.47
N LYS A 328 5.03 3.09 25.33
CA LYS A 328 4.10 2.52 26.31
C LYS A 328 4.13 1.00 26.29
N VAL A 329 4.22 0.37 25.12
CA VAL A 329 4.40 -1.10 24.99
C VAL A 329 5.67 -1.55 25.71
N ILE A 330 6.80 -0.88 25.45
CA ILE A 330 8.10 -1.20 26.09
C ILE A 330 8.04 -1.06 27.61
N ASN A 331 7.34 -0.05 28.11
CA ASN A 331 7.16 0.13 29.55
C ASN A 331 6.29 -0.96 30.20
N LEU A 332 5.24 -1.42 29.49
CA LEU A 332 4.33 -2.45 29.99
C LEU A 332 4.87 -3.88 29.81
N ALA A 333 5.62 -4.12 28.74
CA ALA A 333 6.19 -5.40 28.38
C ALA A 333 7.63 -5.23 27.87
N PRO A 334 8.60 -5.03 28.78
CA PRO A 334 10.00 -4.75 28.39
C PRO A 334 10.71 -5.94 27.72
N ASP A 335 10.13 -7.12 27.77
CA ASP A 335 10.57 -8.34 27.11
C ASP A 335 9.90 -8.57 25.72
N PHE A 336 8.95 -7.68 25.33
CA PHE A 336 8.30 -7.76 24.03
C PHE A 336 9.20 -7.16 22.93
N VAL A 337 10.11 -7.99 22.43
CA VAL A 337 11.17 -7.64 21.48
C VAL A 337 10.69 -6.88 20.23
N TYR A 338 9.48 -7.17 19.77
CA TYR A 338 8.91 -6.59 18.55
C TYR A 338 8.56 -5.10 18.69
N ALA A 339 8.37 -4.60 19.91
CA ALA A 339 8.17 -3.17 20.14
C ALA A 339 9.44 -2.36 19.90
N TYR A 340 10.60 -2.84 20.37
CA TYR A 340 11.90 -2.23 20.06
C TYR A 340 12.18 -2.24 18.57
N TYR A 341 11.96 -3.39 17.92
CA TYR A 341 12.13 -3.52 16.47
C TYR A 341 11.24 -2.53 15.70
N ASN A 342 9.96 -2.44 16.02
CA ASN A 342 9.04 -1.53 15.35
C ASN A 342 9.41 -0.06 15.60
N ARG A 343 9.86 0.31 16.83
CA ARG A 343 10.30 1.66 17.13
C ARG A 343 11.59 2.01 16.40
N ALA A 344 12.51 1.05 16.26
CA ALA A 344 13.70 1.18 15.44
C ALA A 344 13.35 1.42 13.94
N ASN A 345 12.39 0.68 13.41
CA ASN A 345 11.92 0.90 12.04
C ASN A 345 11.37 2.32 11.83
N VAL A 346 10.56 2.83 12.77
CA VAL A 346 10.06 4.21 12.72
C VAL A 346 11.21 5.21 12.75
N SER A 347 12.20 5.01 13.63
CA SER A 347 13.39 5.88 13.71
C SER A 347 14.20 5.85 12.41
N ALA A 348 14.41 4.66 11.82
CA ALA A 348 15.11 4.51 10.54
C ALA A 348 14.36 5.17 9.36
N MET A 349 13.03 5.07 9.32
CA MET A 349 12.19 5.76 8.33
C MET A 349 12.31 7.28 8.44
N LEU A 350 12.51 7.81 9.65
CA LEU A 350 12.75 9.22 9.92
C LEU A 350 14.23 9.62 9.74
N LYS A 351 15.09 8.68 9.32
CA LYS A 351 16.55 8.84 9.16
C LYS A 351 17.29 9.12 10.48
N ASP A 352 16.64 8.89 11.63
CA ASP A 352 17.33 8.86 12.93
C ASP A 352 17.98 7.49 13.13
N TYR A 353 19.01 7.24 12.32
CA TYR A 353 19.69 5.95 12.27
C TYR A 353 20.38 5.57 13.60
N ARG A 354 20.79 6.57 14.40
CA ARG A 354 21.43 6.31 15.71
C ARG A 354 20.42 5.77 16.71
N ALA A 355 19.25 6.39 16.80
CA ALA A 355 18.17 5.88 17.65
C ALA A 355 17.71 4.50 17.18
N ALA A 356 17.61 4.28 15.87
CA ALA A 356 17.23 2.99 15.30
C ALA A 356 18.21 1.87 15.72
N ILE A 357 19.52 2.11 15.63
CA ILE A 357 20.54 1.12 16.02
C ILE A 357 20.41 0.75 17.49
N ILE A 358 20.20 1.71 18.40
CA ILE A 358 20.03 1.45 19.83
C ILE A 358 18.86 0.47 20.08
N ASP A 359 17.75 0.69 19.40
CA ASP A 359 16.57 -0.17 19.55
C ASP A 359 16.77 -1.55 18.88
N TYR A 360 17.41 -1.61 17.71
CA TYR A 360 17.79 -2.91 17.12
C TYR A 360 18.78 -3.67 18.00
N ASP A 361 19.74 -2.99 18.62
CA ASP A 361 20.68 -3.61 19.58
C ASP A 361 19.91 -4.24 20.73
N LYS A 362 18.93 -3.52 21.28
CA LYS A 362 18.09 -4.05 22.36
C LYS A 362 17.22 -5.22 21.90
N ALA A 363 16.67 -5.16 20.69
CA ALA A 363 15.92 -6.28 20.13
C ALA A 363 16.78 -7.54 19.95
N ILE A 364 18.02 -7.39 19.50
CA ILE A 364 19.00 -8.48 19.33
C ILE A 364 19.50 -9.00 20.69
N GLU A 365 19.71 -8.13 21.67
CA GLU A 365 20.05 -8.53 23.05
C GLU A 365 18.96 -9.45 23.64
N LEU A 366 17.69 -9.09 23.45
CA LEU A 366 16.56 -9.88 23.95
C LEU A 366 16.31 -11.16 23.14
N ASN A 367 16.60 -11.13 21.84
CA ASN A 367 16.47 -12.30 20.94
C ASN A 367 17.67 -12.37 19.98
N PRO A 368 18.74 -13.11 20.32
CA PRO A 368 19.93 -13.26 19.48
C PRO A 368 19.69 -13.90 18.10
N ASP A 369 18.55 -14.56 17.89
CA ASP A 369 18.18 -15.18 16.61
C ASP A 369 17.19 -14.33 15.80
N PHE A 370 17.06 -13.03 16.13
CA PHE A 370 16.13 -12.14 15.47
C PHE A 370 16.67 -11.64 14.11
N ALA A 371 16.48 -12.46 13.08
CA ALA A 371 17.02 -12.25 11.73
C ALA A 371 16.69 -10.86 11.16
N ASP A 372 15.42 -10.43 11.31
CA ASP A 372 14.93 -9.16 10.76
C ASP A 372 15.61 -7.94 11.44
N ALA A 373 15.94 -8.04 12.72
CA ALA A 373 16.65 -6.98 13.43
C ALA A 373 18.10 -6.85 12.96
N TYR A 374 18.79 -7.96 12.72
CA TYR A 374 20.11 -7.93 12.08
C TYR A 374 20.06 -7.34 10.68
N PHE A 375 19.08 -7.73 9.87
CA PHE A 375 18.93 -7.20 8.51
C PHE A 375 18.73 -5.67 8.51
N ASN A 376 17.79 -5.18 9.30
CA ASN A 376 17.47 -3.76 9.33
C ASN A 376 18.59 -2.93 10.02
N ARG A 377 19.25 -3.45 11.08
CA ARG A 377 20.43 -2.82 11.66
C ARG A 377 21.59 -2.76 10.67
N GLY A 378 21.78 -3.84 9.92
CA GLY A 378 22.79 -3.90 8.85
C GLY A 378 22.58 -2.85 7.79
N LEU A 379 21.35 -2.69 7.28
CA LEU A 379 21.01 -1.61 6.36
C LEU A 379 21.21 -0.23 6.97
N THR A 380 20.83 -0.06 8.24
CA THR A 380 20.99 1.21 8.97
C THR A 380 22.44 1.59 9.13
N HIS A 381 23.33 0.62 9.39
CA HIS A 381 24.78 0.84 9.39
C HIS A 381 25.30 1.26 8.02
N ILE A 382 24.82 0.65 6.95
CA ILE A 382 25.19 1.04 5.57
C ILE A 382 24.74 2.46 5.26
N PHE A 383 23.54 2.86 5.66
CA PHE A 383 23.04 4.23 5.48
C PHE A 383 23.85 5.28 6.26
N LEU A 384 24.51 4.87 7.35
CA LEU A 384 25.47 5.69 8.09
C LEU A 384 26.89 5.65 7.53
N GLY A 385 27.15 4.89 6.46
CA GLY A 385 28.48 4.71 5.89
C GLY A 385 29.35 3.65 6.59
N ASN A 386 28.81 2.93 7.58
CA ASN A 386 29.51 1.88 8.33
C ASN A 386 29.40 0.52 7.62
N ASN A 387 29.90 0.43 6.39
CA ASN A 387 29.72 -0.74 5.51
C ASN A 387 30.19 -2.06 6.14
N LYS A 388 31.31 -2.07 6.89
CA LYS A 388 31.82 -3.30 7.52
C LYS A 388 30.86 -3.88 8.55
N LEU A 389 30.30 -3.03 9.42
CA LEU A 389 29.29 -3.45 10.41
C LEU A 389 28.01 -3.89 9.71
N GLY A 390 27.57 -3.13 8.69
CA GLY A 390 26.40 -3.46 7.91
C GLY A 390 26.50 -4.82 7.22
N ILE A 391 27.62 -5.13 6.57
CA ILE A 391 27.87 -6.43 5.92
C ILE A 391 27.90 -7.57 6.95
N SER A 392 28.51 -7.36 8.12
CA SER A 392 28.51 -8.35 9.20
C SER A 392 27.11 -8.71 9.67
N ASP A 393 26.25 -7.70 9.91
CA ASP A 393 24.86 -7.91 10.32
C ASP A 393 24.03 -8.58 9.21
N LEU A 394 24.18 -8.15 7.96
CA LEU A 394 23.51 -8.77 6.81
C LEU A 394 23.93 -10.23 6.64
N SER A 395 25.21 -10.57 6.85
CA SER A 395 25.68 -11.95 6.82
C SER A 395 24.98 -12.78 7.90
N LYS A 396 24.85 -12.23 9.12
CA LYS A 396 24.13 -12.89 10.21
C LYS A 396 22.64 -13.07 9.88
N ALA A 397 22.01 -12.04 9.33
CA ALA A 397 20.61 -12.13 8.88
C ALA A 397 20.41 -13.24 7.82
N GLY A 398 21.36 -13.37 6.87
CA GLY A 398 21.36 -14.43 5.86
C GLY A 398 21.48 -15.84 6.48
N GLU A 399 22.38 -16.03 7.45
CA GLU A 399 22.50 -17.28 8.22
C GLU A 399 21.21 -17.66 8.94
N LEU A 400 20.49 -16.64 9.47
CA LEU A 400 19.22 -16.81 10.18
C LEU A 400 17.99 -16.92 9.25
N GLY A 401 18.21 -16.96 7.91
CA GLY A 401 17.17 -17.28 6.94
C GLY A 401 16.65 -16.12 6.09
N ILE A 402 17.22 -14.91 6.18
CA ILE A 402 16.89 -13.80 5.26
C ILE A 402 17.80 -13.90 4.03
N VAL A 403 17.39 -14.70 3.06
CA VAL A 403 18.20 -14.97 1.84
C VAL A 403 18.47 -13.69 1.03
N SER A 404 17.55 -12.73 1.04
CA SER A 404 17.72 -11.43 0.37
C SER A 404 18.93 -10.64 0.86
N ALA A 405 19.42 -10.89 2.08
CA ALA A 405 20.61 -10.25 2.65
C ALA A 405 21.86 -10.45 1.77
N TYR A 406 22.02 -11.63 1.16
CA TYR A 406 23.16 -11.91 0.29
C TYR A 406 23.18 -11.05 -0.98
N ASN A 407 22.00 -10.71 -1.53
CA ASN A 407 21.92 -9.82 -2.68
C ASN A 407 22.31 -8.38 -2.32
N VAL A 408 21.97 -7.95 -1.10
CA VAL A 408 22.36 -6.64 -0.58
C VAL A 408 23.87 -6.59 -0.36
N ILE A 409 24.45 -7.61 0.30
CA ILE A 409 25.91 -7.70 0.53
C ILE A 409 26.67 -7.56 -0.78
N LYS A 410 26.30 -8.34 -1.80
CA LYS A 410 26.95 -8.32 -3.10
C LYS A 410 27.01 -6.93 -3.73
N ARG A 411 25.93 -6.15 -3.60
CA ARG A 411 25.88 -4.78 -4.15
C ARG A 411 26.88 -3.83 -3.50
N PHE A 412 27.16 -4.01 -2.19
CA PHE A 412 28.07 -3.13 -1.45
C PHE A 412 29.53 -3.62 -1.43
N THR A 413 29.79 -4.89 -1.73
CA THR A 413 31.15 -5.40 -1.91
C THR A 413 31.72 -5.07 -3.28
N ASP A 414 30.90 -5.10 -4.35
CA ASP A 414 31.34 -4.77 -5.72
C ASP A 414 31.61 -3.25 -5.93
N GLN A 415 31.24 -2.38 -4.98
CA GLN A 415 31.53 -0.93 -5.05
C GLN A 415 32.82 -0.53 -4.32
N SER A 416 33.49 -1.47 -3.67
CA SER A 416 34.72 -1.22 -2.89
C SER A 416 36.00 -1.69 -3.60
N GLU A 417 35.91 -2.18 -4.83
CA GLU A 417 37.03 -2.39 -5.78
C GLU A 417 37.03 -1.28 -6.87
#